data_c6185e2c95cd18ff6616ea6b196c2d7a
#
_entry.id   c6185e2c95cd18ff6616ea6b196c2d7a
#
_cell.length_a   1.000
_cell.length_b   1.000
_cell.length_c   1.000
_cell.angle_alpha   90.00
_cell.angle_beta   90.00
_cell.angle_gamma   90.00
#
_symmetry.space_group_name_H-M   'P 1'
#
loop_
_entity.id
_entity.type
_entity.pdbx_description
1 polymer ?
#
loop_
_entity_poly.entity_id
_entity_poly.type
_entity_poly.pdbx_seq_one_letter_code
_entity_poly.pdbx_strand_id
1 'polypeptide(L)'
;MVLSLGELLWDMLPSGKRAGGAPVNFIYHSVHNGADGYAISAVGEDELGDELVAATKNAGINAIIQRNAWPTGTVDVQLKNGIPEYTIVRGVAWDHILYTRQLINEVEKADAVCFGTLGLRSPESHDTIIELLKHTKPGAMKFFDINIRGDHYSKELIDELLRTATVFKLNDAELLLLRDMFNIRGTSDDEACRWFLNEYGLDYVILTAGSTFSTIVSKTGESSTVDTPHVEVEDTVGAGDSFSGTFTAKILNGASLTEAHRAAVNVAAFVCTQSGGWPTYPDVVPDYLAEAESNK
;
A
#
# COMPACT_ATOMS: atom_id res chain seq x y z
N MET A 1 -15.32 6.74 -2.83
CA MET A 1 -14.09 7.30 -3.42
C MET A 1 -12.91 6.98 -2.52
N VAL A 2 -11.81 6.50 -3.08
CA VAL A 2 -10.59 6.07 -2.38
C VAL A 2 -9.44 7.00 -2.75
N LEU A 3 -8.62 7.39 -1.78
CA LEU A 3 -7.40 8.17 -2.01
C LEU A 3 -6.18 7.41 -1.49
N SER A 4 -5.02 7.69 -2.05
CA SER A 4 -3.73 7.29 -1.50
C SER A 4 -2.76 8.47 -1.51
N LEU A 5 -1.89 8.54 -0.50
CA LEU A 5 -0.96 9.64 -0.28
C LEU A 5 0.46 9.10 -0.15
N GLY A 6 1.39 9.58 -0.93
CA GLY A 6 2.80 9.24 -0.78
C GLY A 6 3.59 9.23 -2.08
N GLU A 7 4.51 8.27 -2.19
CA GLU A 7 5.49 8.21 -3.27
C GLU A 7 4.92 7.80 -4.63
N LEU A 8 5.43 8.46 -5.67
CA LEU A 8 5.37 8.07 -7.07
C LEU A 8 6.79 8.20 -7.62
N LEU A 9 7.31 7.15 -8.22
CA LEU A 9 8.73 7.06 -8.52
C LEU A 9 9.04 6.14 -9.72
N TRP A 10 10.28 6.19 -10.19
CA TRP A 10 10.85 5.24 -11.12
C TRP A 10 11.76 4.23 -10.40
N ASP A 11 11.53 2.94 -10.59
CA ASP A 11 12.52 1.91 -10.32
C ASP A 11 13.51 1.85 -11.49
N MET A 12 14.77 2.22 -11.23
CA MET A 12 15.83 2.28 -12.22
C MET A 12 16.53 0.92 -12.34
N LEU A 13 15.89 -0.01 -13.06
CA LEU A 13 16.37 -1.37 -13.24
C LEU A 13 17.41 -1.46 -14.38
N PRO A 14 18.32 -2.44 -14.36
CA PRO A 14 19.26 -2.67 -15.48
C PRO A 14 18.57 -2.93 -16.82
N SER A 15 17.33 -3.43 -16.81
CA SER A 15 16.50 -3.68 -18.00
C SER A 15 15.73 -2.47 -18.50
N GLY A 16 15.80 -1.35 -17.80
CA GLY A 16 15.03 -0.13 -18.07
C GLY A 16 14.28 0.37 -16.84
N LYS A 17 13.69 1.56 -16.92
CA LYS A 17 12.95 2.13 -15.81
C LYS A 17 11.50 1.59 -15.77
N ARG A 18 10.97 1.39 -14.56
CA ARG A 18 9.59 0.96 -14.31
C ARG A 18 8.90 1.96 -13.37
N ALA A 19 7.72 2.41 -13.75
CA ALA A 19 6.92 3.28 -12.90
C ALA A 19 6.34 2.48 -11.73
N GLY A 20 6.30 3.09 -10.54
CA GLY A 20 5.84 2.46 -9.31
C GLY A 20 5.58 3.47 -8.19
N GLY A 21 5.38 2.93 -7.03
CA GLY A 21 5.04 3.61 -5.78
C GLY A 21 3.83 2.93 -5.14
N ALA A 22 3.97 2.50 -3.88
CA ALA A 22 2.91 1.73 -3.22
C ALA A 22 1.55 2.45 -3.21
N PRO A 23 1.46 3.79 -2.98
CA PRO A 23 0.19 4.50 -3.05
C PRO A 23 -0.47 4.43 -4.43
N VAL A 24 0.31 4.53 -5.49
CA VAL A 24 -0.23 4.49 -6.86
C VAL A 24 -0.64 3.07 -7.25
N ASN A 25 0.15 2.07 -6.85
CA ASN A 25 -0.22 0.66 -7.01
C ASN A 25 -1.55 0.35 -6.29
N PHE A 26 -1.70 0.80 -5.05
CA PHE A 26 -2.94 0.65 -4.28
C PHE A 26 -4.16 1.21 -5.03
N ILE A 27 -4.07 2.42 -5.59
CA ILE A 27 -5.16 3.02 -6.38
C ILE A 27 -5.44 2.23 -7.64
N TYR A 28 -4.39 1.82 -8.38
CA TYR A 28 -4.55 1.01 -9.58
C TYR A 28 -5.43 -0.21 -9.29
N HIS A 29 -5.11 -0.95 -8.26
CA HIS A 29 -5.83 -2.16 -7.88
C HIS A 29 -7.20 -1.88 -7.26
N SER A 30 -7.36 -0.81 -6.49
CA SER A 30 -8.66 -0.40 -5.96
C SER A 30 -9.67 -0.11 -7.07
N VAL A 31 -9.25 0.61 -8.10
CA VAL A 31 -10.12 0.99 -9.24
C VAL A 31 -10.50 -0.25 -10.05
N HIS A 32 -9.55 -1.14 -10.35
CA HIS A 32 -9.85 -2.39 -11.06
C HIS A 32 -10.77 -3.35 -10.27
N ASN A 33 -10.91 -3.13 -8.96
CA ASN A 33 -11.81 -3.92 -8.10
C ASN A 33 -13.10 -3.17 -7.70
N GLY A 34 -13.43 -2.09 -8.45
CA GLY A 34 -14.75 -1.44 -8.40
C GLY A 34 -14.83 -0.22 -7.49
N ALA A 35 -13.71 0.38 -7.10
CA ALA A 35 -13.69 1.69 -6.42
C ALA A 35 -13.42 2.82 -7.42
N ASP A 36 -13.91 4.02 -7.12
CA ASP A 36 -13.38 5.25 -7.72
C ASP A 36 -12.23 5.76 -6.85
N GLY A 37 -11.14 6.22 -7.46
CA GLY A 37 -10.00 6.66 -6.65
C GLY A 37 -8.96 7.49 -7.37
N TYR A 38 -8.11 8.17 -6.57
CA TYR A 38 -7.02 9.02 -7.01
C TYR A 38 -5.78 8.80 -6.14
N ALA A 39 -4.62 8.68 -6.79
CA ALA A 39 -3.34 8.81 -6.10
C ALA A 39 -2.96 10.29 -5.96
N ILE A 40 -2.40 10.67 -4.81
CA ILE A 40 -1.89 12.01 -4.53
C ILE A 40 -0.39 11.91 -4.29
N SER A 41 0.39 12.58 -5.13
CA SER A 41 1.85 12.57 -5.07
C SER A 41 2.45 13.84 -5.68
N ALA A 42 3.78 13.88 -5.81
CA ALA A 42 4.48 14.94 -6.53
C ALA A 42 5.63 14.37 -7.39
N VAL A 43 5.89 15.04 -8.51
CA VAL A 43 7.03 14.80 -9.40
C VAL A 43 7.79 16.10 -9.65
N GLY A 44 9.03 15.98 -10.12
CA GLY A 44 9.86 17.11 -10.51
C GLY A 44 9.36 17.83 -11.77
N GLU A 45 9.84 19.07 -11.95
CA GLU A 45 9.76 19.81 -13.20
C GLU A 45 10.89 19.36 -14.15
N ASP A 46 10.98 18.03 -14.38
CA ASP A 46 12.02 17.36 -15.15
C ASP A 46 11.42 16.33 -16.12
N GLU A 47 12.26 15.80 -17.04
CA GLU A 47 11.86 14.84 -18.06
C GLU A 47 11.32 13.53 -17.43
N LEU A 48 11.94 13.06 -16.34
CA LEU A 48 11.45 11.87 -15.63
C LEU A 48 10.05 12.09 -15.04
N GLY A 49 9.77 13.31 -14.58
CA GLY A 49 8.44 13.69 -14.10
C GLY A 49 7.39 13.71 -15.19
N ASP A 50 7.73 14.24 -16.39
CA ASP A 50 6.84 14.24 -17.54
C ASP A 50 6.51 12.80 -17.98
N GLU A 51 7.52 11.97 -18.09
CA GLU A 51 7.35 10.56 -18.44
C GLU A 51 6.55 9.77 -17.39
N LEU A 52 6.77 10.04 -16.08
CA LEU A 52 6.07 9.35 -15.00
C LEU A 52 4.58 9.72 -14.96
N VAL A 53 4.26 11.00 -15.17
CA VAL A 53 2.86 11.45 -15.34
C VAL A 53 2.22 10.80 -16.57
N ALA A 54 2.94 10.72 -17.68
CA ALA A 54 2.44 10.06 -18.89
C ALA A 54 2.22 8.56 -18.67
N ALA A 55 3.15 7.87 -17.98
CA ALA A 55 3.03 6.44 -17.65
C ALA A 55 1.80 6.17 -16.76
N THR A 56 1.61 6.97 -15.71
CA THR A 56 0.44 6.89 -14.82
C THR A 56 -0.87 7.06 -15.59
N LYS A 57 -0.93 8.07 -16.46
CA LYS A 57 -2.10 8.31 -17.30
C LYS A 57 -2.36 7.18 -18.29
N ASN A 58 -1.32 6.66 -18.94
CA ASN A 58 -1.43 5.55 -19.90
C ASN A 58 -1.89 4.25 -19.24
N ALA A 59 -1.55 4.04 -17.97
CA ALA A 59 -2.06 2.94 -17.15
C ALA A 59 -3.52 3.14 -16.70
N GLY A 60 -4.16 4.26 -17.06
CA GLY A 60 -5.53 4.57 -16.64
C GLY A 60 -5.68 4.95 -15.17
N ILE A 61 -4.59 5.31 -14.49
CA ILE A 61 -4.59 5.68 -13.08
C ILE A 61 -4.95 7.15 -12.95
N ASN A 62 -6.02 7.44 -12.23
CA ASN A 62 -6.35 8.81 -11.84
C ASN A 62 -5.39 9.28 -10.74
N ALA A 63 -4.82 10.46 -10.91
CA ALA A 63 -3.89 11.01 -9.93
C ALA A 63 -3.93 12.54 -9.89
N ILE A 64 -3.73 13.09 -8.69
CA ILE A 64 -3.44 14.50 -8.46
C ILE A 64 -1.94 14.58 -8.21
N ILE A 65 -1.18 14.90 -9.24
CA ILE A 65 0.28 14.96 -9.19
C ILE A 65 0.71 16.41 -9.16
N GLN A 66 1.28 16.83 -8.04
CA GLN A 66 1.89 18.17 -7.92
C GLN A 66 3.23 18.19 -8.66
N ARG A 67 3.67 19.39 -9.06
CA ARG A 67 4.99 19.61 -9.63
C ARG A 67 5.76 20.60 -8.77
N ASN A 68 7.02 20.32 -8.56
CA ASN A 68 7.92 21.18 -7.80
C ASN A 68 9.36 21.13 -8.35
N ALA A 69 10.24 21.98 -7.81
CA ALA A 69 11.62 22.10 -8.27
C ALA A 69 12.55 20.95 -7.81
N TRP A 70 12.06 20.04 -6.97
CA TRP A 70 12.84 18.87 -6.55
C TRP A 70 12.83 17.80 -7.65
N PRO A 71 13.90 16.99 -7.76
CA PRO A 71 13.95 15.96 -8.80
C PRO A 71 12.85 14.91 -8.61
N THR A 72 12.42 14.32 -9.70
CA THR A 72 11.48 13.18 -9.68
C THR A 72 12.08 12.01 -8.91
N GLY A 73 11.25 11.35 -8.10
CA GLY A 73 11.69 10.23 -7.26
C GLY A 73 12.19 9.04 -8.06
N THR A 74 13.32 8.47 -7.62
CA THR A 74 13.89 7.24 -8.19
C THR A 74 14.29 6.25 -7.08
N VAL A 75 14.27 4.98 -7.44
CA VAL A 75 14.94 3.89 -6.72
C VAL A 75 16.08 3.41 -7.61
N ASP A 76 17.30 3.65 -7.18
CA ASP A 76 18.47 3.20 -7.90
C ASP A 76 18.79 1.74 -7.55
N VAL A 77 18.99 0.92 -8.57
CA VAL A 77 19.36 -0.49 -8.40
C VAL A 77 20.81 -0.68 -8.82
N GLN A 78 21.68 -1.01 -7.87
CA GLN A 78 23.07 -1.31 -8.12
C GLN A 78 23.35 -2.79 -7.86
N LEU A 79 24.10 -3.42 -8.74
CA LEU A 79 24.59 -4.78 -8.53
C LEU A 79 25.87 -4.76 -7.72
N LYS A 80 25.83 -5.21 -6.47
CA LYS A 80 27.02 -5.35 -5.62
C LYS A 80 27.32 -6.85 -5.44
N ASN A 81 28.41 -7.29 -6.04
CA ASN A 81 28.77 -8.71 -6.08
C ASN A 81 27.68 -9.61 -6.68
N GLY A 82 26.92 -9.11 -7.67
CA GLY A 82 25.82 -9.84 -8.30
C GLY A 82 24.49 -9.82 -7.53
N ILE A 83 24.44 -9.16 -6.36
CA ILE A 83 23.22 -8.99 -5.55
C ILE A 83 22.68 -7.58 -5.79
N PRO A 84 21.38 -7.42 -6.14
CA PRO A 84 20.77 -6.09 -6.27
C PRO A 84 20.71 -5.38 -4.92
N GLU A 85 21.22 -4.16 -4.86
CA GLU A 85 21.09 -3.23 -3.73
C GLU A 85 20.21 -2.07 -4.18
N TYR A 86 19.13 -1.82 -3.44
CA TYR A 86 18.12 -0.80 -3.76
C TYR A 86 18.34 0.44 -2.91
N THR A 87 18.49 1.59 -3.55
CA THR A 87 18.62 2.88 -2.86
C THR A 87 17.47 3.79 -3.25
N ILE A 88 16.58 4.07 -2.31
CA ILE A 88 15.51 5.05 -2.51
C ILE A 88 16.09 6.43 -2.31
N VAL A 89 16.17 7.21 -3.40
CA VAL A 89 16.79 8.56 -3.39
C VAL A 89 16.00 9.48 -2.47
N ARG A 90 16.71 10.26 -1.63
CA ARG A 90 16.11 11.26 -0.71
C ARG A 90 16.15 12.65 -1.35
N GLY A 91 15.30 13.57 -0.85
CA GLY A 91 15.23 14.94 -1.35
C GLY A 91 14.66 14.99 -2.76
N VAL A 92 13.58 14.27 -2.99
CA VAL A 92 12.89 14.18 -4.27
C VAL A 92 11.47 14.80 -4.16
N ALA A 93 10.80 14.98 -5.28
CA ALA A 93 9.57 15.75 -5.36
C ALA A 93 8.46 15.28 -4.38
N TRP A 94 8.25 13.97 -4.22
CA TRP A 94 7.23 13.45 -3.29
C TRP A 94 7.63 13.57 -1.80
N ASP A 95 8.86 13.95 -1.48
CA ASP A 95 9.26 14.38 -0.13
C ASP A 95 8.71 15.78 0.21
N HIS A 96 8.13 16.50 -0.77
CA HIS A 96 7.66 17.88 -0.68
C HIS A 96 6.23 18.05 -1.24
N ILE A 97 5.31 17.20 -0.82
CA ILE A 97 3.88 17.30 -1.16
C ILE A 97 3.31 18.50 -0.39
N LEU A 98 2.75 19.47 -1.11
CA LEU A 98 2.23 20.70 -0.53
C LEU A 98 0.79 20.51 -0.03
N TYR A 99 0.51 21.05 1.15
CA TYR A 99 -0.83 21.16 1.70
C TYR A 99 -1.62 22.23 0.95
N THR A 100 -2.67 21.82 0.25
CA THR A 100 -3.47 22.72 -0.58
C THR A 100 -4.96 22.58 -0.33
N ARG A 101 -5.73 23.64 -0.63
CA ARG A 101 -7.19 23.60 -0.53
C ARG A 101 -7.81 22.53 -1.44
N GLN A 102 -7.20 22.27 -2.60
CA GLN A 102 -7.64 21.18 -3.48
C GLN A 102 -7.58 19.83 -2.77
N LEU A 103 -6.44 19.50 -2.15
CA LEU A 103 -6.26 18.22 -1.47
C LEU A 103 -7.20 18.08 -0.27
N ILE A 104 -7.43 19.15 0.50
CA ILE A 104 -8.41 19.15 1.58
C ILE A 104 -9.79 18.76 1.05
N ASN A 105 -10.25 19.45 -0.01
CA ASN A 105 -11.57 19.20 -0.59
C ASN A 105 -11.73 17.74 -1.09
N GLU A 106 -10.67 17.12 -1.57
CA GLU A 106 -10.73 15.71 -1.98
C GLU A 106 -10.72 14.75 -0.79
N VAL A 107 -9.91 15.00 0.22
CA VAL A 107 -9.85 14.18 1.43
C VAL A 107 -11.17 14.23 2.21
N GLU A 108 -11.84 15.38 2.29
CA GLU A 108 -13.16 15.54 2.92
C GLU A 108 -14.25 14.66 2.29
N LYS A 109 -14.10 14.29 1.02
CA LYS A 109 -15.07 13.41 0.29
C LYS A 109 -14.72 11.93 0.39
N ALA A 110 -13.46 11.60 0.74
CA ALA A 110 -12.95 10.24 0.68
C ALA A 110 -13.67 9.28 1.64
N ASP A 111 -13.96 8.07 1.17
CA ASP A 111 -14.44 6.94 1.98
C ASP A 111 -13.28 6.15 2.56
N ALA A 112 -12.12 6.19 1.89
CA ALA A 112 -10.86 5.63 2.37
C ALA A 112 -9.67 6.49 1.94
N VAL A 113 -8.62 6.52 2.79
CA VAL A 113 -7.33 7.13 2.50
C VAL A 113 -6.23 6.16 2.90
N CYS A 114 -5.38 5.78 1.94
CA CYS A 114 -4.22 4.91 2.17
C CYS A 114 -2.93 5.73 2.29
N PHE A 115 -2.06 5.34 3.21
CA PHE A 115 -0.76 5.94 3.45
C PHE A 115 0.22 4.91 4.05
N GLY A 116 1.52 5.17 3.94
CA GLY A 116 2.58 4.30 4.44
C GLY A 116 3.75 5.09 5.00
N THR A 117 4.73 4.41 5.62
CA THR A 117 5.88 5.07 6.27
C THR A 117 6.76 5.84 5.28
N LEU A 118 6.96 5.31 4.07
CA LEU A 118 7.89 5.88 3.09
C LEU A 118 7.44 7.28 2.65
N GLY A 119 6.14 7.47 2.36
CA GLY A 119 5.57 8.75 1.94
C GLY A 119 5.66 9.85 3.01
N LEU A 120 5.91 9.46 4.27
CA LEU A 120 6.01 10.37 5.43
C LEU A 120 7.46 10.51 5.96
N ARG A 121 8.46 10.08 5.21
CA ARG A 121 9.88 10.13 5.65
C ARG A 121 10.46 11.54 5.71
N SER A 122 9.89 12.49 4.99
CA SER A 122 10.28 13.90 4.97
C SER A 122 9.33 14.75 5.82
N PRO A 123 9.83 15.71 6.62
CA PRO A 123 8.98 16.54 7.46
C PRO A 123 7.87 17.27 6.70
N GLU A 124 8.12 17.76 5.49
CA GLU A 124 7.13 18.53 4.71
C GLU A 124 5.96 17.66 4.27
N SER A 125 6.24 16.49 3.66
CA SER A 125 5.17 15.55 3.28
C SER A 125 4.52 14.91 4.48
N HIS A 126 5.27 14.64 5.57
CA HIS A 126 4.73 14.17 6.84
C HIS A 126 3.66 15.14 7.36
N ASP A 127 4.03 16.42 7.57
CA ASP A 127 3.12 17.42 8.12
C ASP A 127 1.88 17.59 7.21
N THR A 128 2.09 17.59 5.89
CA THR A 128 1.00 17.66 4.91
C THR A 128 0.05 16.47 5.02
N ILE A 129 0.57 15.24 5.04
CA ILE A 129 -0.25 14.03 5.05
C ILE A 129 -0.98 13.90 6.38
N ILE A 130 -0.30 14.11 7.51
CA ILE A 130 -0.93 14.07 8.84
C ILE A 130 -2.05 15.11 8.94
N GLU A 131 -1.83 16.34 8.45
CA GLU A 131 -2.86 17.36 8.47
C GLU A 131 -4.04 17.00 7.55
N LEU A 132 -3.79 16.48 6.35
CA LEU A 132 -4.85 16.01 5.45
C LEU A 132 -5.70 14.89 6.08
N LEU A 133 -5.08 13.94 6.78
CA LEU A 133 -5.78 12.84 7.44
C LEU A 133 -6.75 13.31 8.53
N LYS A 134 -6.55 14.51 9.12
CA LYS A 134 -7.50 15.11 10.07
C LYS A 134 -8.78 15.61 9.40
N HIS A 135 -8.74 15.88 8.09
CA HIS A 135 -9.88 16.33 7.29
C HIS A 135 -10.74 15.18 6.75
N THR A 136 -10.36 13.92 7.00
CA THR A 136 -11.19 12.78 6.58
C THR A 136 -12.56 12.84 7.28
N LYS A 137 -13.62 12.52 6.54
CA LYS A 137 -14.98 12.49 7.11
C LYS A 137 -15.10 11.42 8.20
N PRO A 138 -16.01 11.57 9.16
CA PRO A 138 -16.29 10.54 10.15
C PRO A 138 -16.61 9.19 9.50
N GLY A 139 -15.96 8.11 9.98
CA GLY A 139 -16.16 6.76 9.46
C GLY A 139 -15.36 6.45 8.19
N ALA A 140 -14.56 7.38 7.65
CA ALA A 140 -13.65 7.08 6.56
C ALA A 140 -12.57 6.08 7.02
N MET A 141 -12.27 5.10 6.17
CA MET A 141 -11.20 4.15 6.40
C MET A 141 -9.84 4.84 6.23
N LYS A 142 -9.02 4.84 7.26
CA LYS A 142 -7.64 5.30 7.24
C LYS A 142 -6.73 4.08 7.21
N PHE A 143 -6.32 3.69 5.99
CA PHE A 143 -5.57 2.47 5.73
C PHE A 143 -4.08 2.74 5.82
N PHE A 144 -3.45 2.29 6.90
CA PHE A 144 -2.01 2.33 7.10
C PHE A 144 -1.38 1.02 6.64
N ASP A 145 -0.76 1.01 5.46
CA ASP A 145 0.14 -0.06 5.03
C ASP A 145 1.55 0.32 5.45
N ILE A 146 2.11 -0.38 6.44
CA ILE A 146 3.39 0.03 7.03
C ILE A 146 4.52 0.01 6.00
N ASN A 147 4.57 -1.03 5.17
CA ASN A 147 5.43 -1.16 3.98
C ASN A 147 6.85 -0.62 4.21
N ILE A 148 7.54 -1.17 5.21
CA ILE A 148 8.88 -0.71 5.65
C ILE A 148 9.90 -0.82 4.52
N ARG A 149 10.63 0.27 4.30
CA ARG A 149 11.68 0.37 3.30
C ARG A 149 12.96 0.95 3.92
N GLY A 150 14.03 0.15 3.91
CA GLY A 150 15.34 0.58 4.43
C GLY A 150 15.26 1.12 5.86
N ASP A 151 15.76 2.33 6.06
CA ASP A 151 15.77 3.07 7.34
C ASP A 151 14.72 4.21 7.40
N HIS A 152 13.73 4.19 6.50
CA HIS A 152 12.72 5.24 6.37
C HIS A 152 11.55 5.08 7.35
N TYR A 153 11.83 4.70 8.60
CA TYR A 153 10.84 4.56 9.67
C TYR A 153 11.46 4.82 11.04
N SER A 154 10.64 5.12 12.03
CA SER A 154 11.00 5.11 13.45
C SER A 154 9.83 4.61 14.28
N LYS A 155 10.08 4.28 15.54
CA LYS A 155 9.01 3.87 16.46
C LYS A 155 7.98 4.97 16.64
N GLU A 156 8.46 6.22 16.76
CA GLU A 156 7.63 7.41 16.96
C GLU A 156 6.71 7.64 15.76
N LEU A 157 7.24 7.55 14.53
CA LEU A 157 6.46 7.65 13.31
C LEU A 157 5.40 6.55 13.23
N ILE A 158 5.79 5.30 13.48
CA ILE A 158 4.85 4.17 13.42
C ILE A 158 3.76 4.31 14.48
N ASP A 159 4.08 4.71 15.72
CA ASP A 159 3.09 4.95 16.78
C ASP A 159 2.11 6.07 16.40
N GLU A 160 2.59 7.18 15.84
CA GLU A 160 1.76 8.28 15.35
C GLU A 160 0.80 7.82 14.23
N LEU A 161 1.31 7.05 13.26
CA LEU A 161 0.51 6.54 12.16
C LEU A 161 -0.53 5.53 12.61
N LEU A 162 -0.19 4.64 13.55
CA LEU A 162 -1.12 3.70 14.16
C LEU A 162 -2.26 4.42 14.91
N ARG A 163 -1.95 5.50 15.66
CA ARG A 163 -2.99 6.32 16.34
C ARG A 163 -3.90 7.05 15.36
N THR A 164 -3.44 7.28 14.15
CA THR A 164 -4.23 7.95 13.11
C THR A 164 -5.06 6.95 12.31
N ALA A 165 -4.60 5.72 12.17
CA ALA A 165 -5.19 4.67 11.34
C ALA A 165 -6.52 4.12 11.89
N THR A 166 -7.31 3.49 11.00
CA THR A 166 -8.41 2.59 11.35
C THR A 166 -8.17 1.17 10.84
N VAL A 167 -7.31 1.02 9.83
CA VAL A 167 -6.84 -0.27 9.32
C VAL A 167 -5.33 -0.25 9.32
N PHE A 168 -4.74 -1.31 9.82
CA PHE A 168 -3.31 -1.53 9.84
C PHE A 168 -2.94 -2.80 9.09
N LYS A 169 -2.05 -2.69 8.11
CA LYS A 169 -1.52 -3.86 7.38
C LYS A 169 0.00 -3.94 7.55
N LEU A 170 0.46 -5.17 7.74
CA LEU A 170 1.86 -5.51 7.86
C LEU A 170 2.11 -6.92 7.31
N ASN A 171 3.38 -7.22 7.01
CA ASN A 171 3.81 -8.58 6.70
C ASN A 171 4.47 -9.26 7.92
N ASP A 172 4.81 -10.55 7.78
CA ASP A 172 5.41 -11.37 8.84
C ASP A 172 6.79 -10.85 9.29
N ALA A 173 7.63 -10.36 8.37
CA ALA A 173 8.92 -9.76 8.71
C ALA A 173 8.75 -8.44 9.46
N GLU A 174 7.79 -7.61 9.06
CA GLU A 174 7.42 -6.37 9.75
C GLU A 174 6.83 -6.66 11.12
N LEU A 175 5.99 -7.69 11.26
CA LEU A 175 5.46 -8.11 12.56
C LEU A 175 6.58 -8.50 13.53
N LEU A 176 7.58 -9.25 13.05
CA LEU A 176 8.74 -9.62 13.86
C LEU A 176 9.50 -8.37 14.36
N LEU A 177 9.74 -7.41 13.48
CA LEU A 177 10.40 -6.13 13.81
C LEU A 177 9.58 -5.34 14.85
N LEU A 178 8.26 -5.25 14.65
CA LEU A 178 7.37 -4.48 15.53
C LEU A 178 7.20 -5.13 16.90
N ARG A 179 7.25 -6.46 16.99
CA ARG A 179 7.26 -7.15 18.30
C ARG A 179 8.41 -6.70 19.17
N ASP A 180 9.59 -6.60 18.61
CA ASP A 180 10.77 -6.11 19.36
C ASP A 180 10.62 -4.62 19.69
N MET A 181 10.19 -3.81 18.73
CA MET A 181 10.04 -2.36 18.86
C MET A 181 9.00 -1.97 19.93
N PHE A 182 7.86 -2.67 19.97
CA PHE A 182 6.76 -2.43 20.91
C PHE A 182 6.78 -3.34 22.15
N ASN A 183 7.82 -4.19 22.26
CA ASN A 183 8.00 -5.13 23.37
C ASN A 183 6.83 -6.13 23.54
N ILE A 184 6.25 -6.57 22.41
CA ILE A 184 5.18 -7.57 22.36
C ILE A 184 5.83 -8.96 22.35
N ARG A 185 6.04 -9.55 23.52
CA ARG A 185 6.79 -10.81 23.67
C ARG A 185 5.88 -11.99 24.03
N GLY A 186 6.29 -13.18 23.58
CA GLY A 186 5.68 -14.45 23.99
C GLY A 186 4.26 -14.68 23.49
N THR A 187 3.86 -13.96 22.42
CA THR A 187 2.54 -14.06 21.80
C THR A 187 2.61 -14.78 20.44
N SER A 188 1.51 -15.42 20.05
CA SER A 188 1.29 -15.86 18.66
C SER A 188 1.12 -14.66 17.72
N ASP A 189 1.13 -14.89 16.40
CA ASP A 189 0.90 -13.82 15.41
C ASP A 189 -0.50 -13.23 15.55
N ASP A 190 -1.52 -14.09 15.78
CA ASP A 190 -2.89 -13.65 16.05
C ASP A 190 -2.98 -12.78 17.30
N GLU A 191 -2.35 -13.19 18.40
CA GLU A 191 -2.33 -12.38 19.62
C GLU A 191 -1.61 -11.04 19.45
N ALA A 192 -0.54 -11.00 18.66
CA ALA A 192 0.16 -9.75 18.36
C ALA A 192 -0.72 -8.83 17.48
N CYS A 193 -1.40 -9.37 16.47
CA CYS A 193 -2.36 -8.60 15.66
C CYS A 193 -3.50 -8.03 16.53
N ARG A 194 -4.05 -8.83 17.44
CA ARG A 194 -5.09 -8.38 18.39
C ARG A 194 -4.55 -7.34 19.38
N TRP A 195 -3.28 -7.42 19.76
CA TRP A 195 -2.66 -6.40 20.59
C TRP A 195 -2.68 -5.03 19.86
N PHE A 196 -2.23 -4.96 18.59
CA PHE A 196 -2.32 -3.73 17.79
C PHE A 196 -3.76 -3.25 17.64
N LEU A 197 -4.68 -4.17 17.33
CA LEU A 197 -6.12 -3.87 17.18
C LEU A 197 -6.67 -3.13 18.42
N ASN A 198 -6.39 -3.66 19.61
CA ASN A 198 -6.92 -3.16 20.86
C ASN A 198 -6.18 -1.91 21.37
N GLU A 199 -4.85 -1.89 21.27
CA GLU A 199 -4.02 -0.77 21.75
C GLU A 199 -4.33 0.53 20.99
N TYR A 200 -4.57 0.42 19.67
CA TYR A 200 -4.80 1.58 18.81
C TYR A 200 -6.27 1.77 18.41
N GLY A 201 -7.17 0.89 18.85
CA GLY A 201 -8.59 0.99 18.54
C GLY A 201 -8.92 0.84 17.06
N LEU A 202 -8.17 0.00 16.36
CA LEU A 202 -8.30 -0.21 14.92
C LEU A 202 -9.57 -1.00 14.58
N ASP A 203 -10.10 -0.80 13.38
CA ASP A 203 -11.20 -1.60 12.83
C ASP A 203 -10.72 -2.96 12.35
N TYR A 204 -9.53 -3.00 11.70
CA TYR A 204 -8.90 -4.20 11.17
C TYR A 204 -7.38 -4.17 11.35
N VAL A 205 -6.80 -5.34 11.62
CA VAL A 205 -5.37 -5.60 11.43
C VAL A 205 -5.21 -6.75 10.45
N ILE A 206 -4.37 -6.53 9.44
CA ILE A 206 -4.13 -7.44 8.32
C ILE A 206 -2.68 -7.89 8.37
N LEU A 207 -2.46 -9.19 8.56
CA LEU A 207 -1.15 -9.82 8.46
C LEU A 207 -1.06 -10.63 7.18
N THR A 208 -0.03 -10.38 6.38
CA THR A 208 0.31 -11.20 5.21
C THR A 208 1.62 -11.95 5.45
N ALA A 209 1.67 -13.24 5.14
CA ALA A 209 2.85 -14.09 5.32
C ALA A 209 3.30 -14.71 3.98
N GLY A 210 3.49 -13.85 2.99
CA GLY A 210 4.01 -14.19 1.68
C GLY A 210 3.28 -15.37 1.01
N SER A 211 4.00 -16.46 0.73
CA SER A 211 3.46 -17.64 0.07
C SER A 211 2.71 -18.61 0.98
N THR A 212 2.50 -18.28 2.27
CA THR A 212 1.90 -19.21 3.23
C THR A 212 0.43 -18.90 3.51
N PHE A 213 0.13 -17.75 4.09
CA PHE A 213 -1.23 -17.34 4.44
C PHE A 213 -1.36 -15.82 4.60
N SER A 214 -2.58 -15.38 4.76
CA SER A 214 -2.90 -14.07 5.33
C SER A 214 -4.00 -14.21 6.38
N THR A 215 -3.99 -13.31 7.38
CA THR A 215 -4.99 -13.28 8.45
C THR A 215 -5.46 -11.84 8.65
N ILE A 216 -6.77 -11.69 8.82
CA ILE A 216 -7.39 -10.41 9.18
C ILE A 216 -8.14 -10.62 10.49
N VAL A 217 -7.89 -9.74 11.47
CA VAL A 217 -8.66 -9.65 12.70
C VAL A 217 -9.43 -8.33 12.74
N SER A 218 -10.68 -8.37 13.18
CA SER A 218 -11.55 -7.18 13.24
C SER A 218 -11.93 -6.82 14.67
N LYS A 219 -12.29 -5.56 14.90
CA LYS A 219 -12.79 -5.08 16.19
C LYS A 219 -14.11 -5.71 16.62
N THR A 220 -14.85 -6.30 15.68
CA THR A 220 -16.11 -7.01 15.99
C THR A 220 -15.85 -8.41 16.57
N GLY A 221 -14.59 -8.86 16.61
CA GLY A 221 -14.20 -10.20 17.02
C GLY A 221 -14.17 -11.21 15.88
N GLU A 222 -14.64 -10.83 14.69
CA GLU A 222 -14.53 -11.66 13.48
C GLU A 222 -13.06 -11.77 13.04
N SER A 223 -12.68 -12.93 12.52
CA SER A 223 -11.38 -13.15 11.91
C SER A 223 -11.50 -14.02 10.66
N SER A 224 -10.58 -13.81 9.73
CA SER A 224 -10.50 -14.58 8.50
C SER A 224 -9.06 -14.95 8.23
N THR A 225 -8.77 -16.22 8.01
CA THR A 225 -7.46 -16.72 7.58
C THR A 225 -7.62 -17.45 6.25
N VAL A 226 -6.77 -17.12 5.28
CA VAL A 226 -6.79 -17.69 3.95
C VAL A 226 -5.38 -18.14 3.59
N ASP A 227 -5.22 -19.40 3.22
CA ASP A 227 -3.96 -19.94 2.69
C ASP A 227 -3.65 -19.24 1.35
N THR A 228 -2.39 -18.88 1.12
CA THR A 228 -1.97 -18.33 -0.16
C THR A 228 -2.01 -19.42 -1.24
N PRO A 229 -2.73 -19.23 -2.35
CA PRO A 229 -2.75 -20.22 -3.43
C PRO A 229 -1.37 -20.30 -4.11
N HIS A 230 -0.98 -21.49 -4.50
CA HIS A 230 0.28 -21.70 -5.21
C HIS A 230 0.12 -21.30 -6.67
N VAL A 231 0.97 -20.36 -7.13
CA VAL A 231 1.01 -19.89 -8.51
C VAL A 231 2.46 -19.89 -9.03
N GLU A 232 2.62 -19.91 -10.35
CA GLU A 232 3.91 -19.69 -10.98
C GLU A 232 4.24 -18.20 -10.91
N VAL A 233 5.24 -17.84 -10.09
CA VAL A 233 5.58 -16.44 -9.79
C VAL A 233 6.50 -15.88 -10.86
N GLU A 234 6.04 -14.81 -11.53
CA GLU A 234 6.84 -13.98 -12.43
C GLU A 234 7.52 -12.82 -11.68
N ASP A 235 6.73 -12.09 -10.84
CA ASP A 235 7.18 -10.94 -10.07
C ASP A 235 6.32 -10.81 -8.80
N THR A 236 6.85 -10.25 -7.73
CA THR A 236 6.09 -9.99 -6.50
C THR A 236 5.80 -8.52 -6.25
N VAL A 237 6.26 -7.64 -7.16
CA VAL A 237 6.04 -6.18 -7.07
C VAL A 237 4.55 -5.88 -7.13
N GLY A 238 4.07 -5.08 -6.17
CA GLY A 238 2.67 -4.68 -6.10
C GLY A 238 1.70 -5.73 -5.52
N ALA A 239 2.15 -6.96 -5.19
CA ALA A 239 1.28 -7.98 -4.60
C ALA A 239 0.62 -7.51 -3.28
N GLY A 240 1.40 -6.91 -2.38
CA GLY A 240 0.88 -6.32 -1.14
C GLY A 240 -0.08 -5.16 -1.39
N ASP A 241 0.27 -4.29 -2.33
CA ASP A 241 -0.54 -3.11 -2.70
C ASP A 241 -1.86 -3.55 -3.35
N SER A 242 -1.82 -4.59 -4.18
CA SER A 242 -3.01 -5.18 -4.81
C SER A 242 -3.95 -5.82 -3.80
N PHE A 243 -3.39 -6.51 -2.80
CA PHE A 243 -4.16 -7.01 -1.66
C PHE A 243 -4.88 -5.86 -0.95
N SER A 244 -4.13 -4.82 -0.57
CA SER A 244 -4.65 -3.65 0.16
C SER A 244 -5.73 -2.91 -0.62
N GLY A 245 -5.48 -2.67 -1.91
CA GLY A 245 -6.40 -1.98 -2.81
C GLY A 245 -7.70 -2.78 -3.03
N THR A 246 -7.58 -4.09 -3.28
CA THR A 246 -8.73 -4.98 -3.47
C THR A 246 -9.56 -5.10 -2.20
N PHE A 247 -8.92 -5.35 -1.05
CA PHE A 247 -9.60 -5.42 0.24
C PHE A 247 -10.41 -4.15 0.50
N THR A 248 -9.78 -2.99 0.35
CA THR A 248 -10.44 -1.69 0.55
C THR A 248 -11.64 -1.52 -0.36
N ALA A 249 -11.49 -1.77 -1.66
CA ALA A 249 -12.58 -1.65 -2.62
C ALA A 249 -13.75 -2.59 -2.29
N LYS A 250 -13.48 -3.85 -1.93
CA LYS A 250 -14.54 -4.83 -1.58
C LYS A 250 -15.27 -4.46 -0.30
N ILE A 251 -14.57 -4.04 0.75
CA ILE A 251 -15.21 -3.59 2.00
C ILE A 251 -16.10 -2.36 1.74
N LEU A 252 -15.63 -1.37 0.99
CA LEU A 252 -16.42 -0.18 0.67
C LEU A 252 -17.65 -0.48 -0.20
N ASN A 253 -17.59 -1.55 -1.00
CA ASN A 253 -18.70 -2.03 -1.81
C ASN A 253 -19.64 -2.99 -1.05
N GLY A 254 -19.46 -3.15 0.28
CA GLY A 254 -20.35 -3.90 1.14
C GLY A 254 -20.11 -5.40 1.21
N ALA A 255 -18.96 -5.89 0.74
CA ALA A 255 -18.57 -7.28 0.92
C ALA A 255 -18.33 -7.60 2.41
N SER A 256 -18.63 -8.83 2.81
CA SER A 256 -18.24 -9.36 4.12
C SER A 256 -16.71 -9.41 4.25
N LEU A 257 -16.21 -9.51 5.50
CA LEU A 257 -14.78 -9.65 5.77
C LEU A 257 -14.16 -10.82 4.98
N THR A 258 -14.81 -11.98 5.00
CA THR A 258 -14.34 -13.19 4.32
C THR A 258 -14.31 -13.02 2.81
N GLU A 259 -15.35 -12.44 2.20
CA GLU A 259 -15.40 -12.18 0.75
C GLU A 259 -14.33 -11.19 0.32
N ALA A 260 -14.16 -10.08 1.06
CA ALA A 260 -13.13 -9.08 0.77
C ALA A 260 -11.71 -9.67 0.91
N HIS A 261 -11.48 -10.50 1.93
CA HIS A 261 -10.20 -11.16 2.16
C HIS A 261 -9.87 -12.14 1.04
N ARG A 262 -10.79 -13.06 0.70
CA ARG A 262 -10.59 -14.02 -0.40
C ARG A 262 -10.33 -13.31 -1.73
N ALA A 263 -11.07 -12.24 -2.04
CA ALA A 263 -10.84 -11.44 -3.23
C ALA A 263 -9.44 -10.81 -3.24
N ALA A 264 -8.99 -10.27 -2.10
CA ALA A 264 -7.66 -9.67 -1.95
C ALA A 264 -6.54 -10.70 -2.17
N VAL A 265 -6.66 -11.90 -1.59
CA VAL A 265 -5.70 -12.99 -1.79
C VAL A 265 -5.67 -13.42 -3.25
N ASN A 266 -6.83 -13.59 -3.87
CA ASN A 266 -6.92 -14.04 -5.26
C ASN A 266 -6.31 -13.03 -6.25
N VAL A 267 -6.55 -11.73 -6.04
CA VAL A 267 -5.96 -10.67 -6.86
C VAL A 267 -4.45 -10.57 -6.62
N ALA A 268 -3.97 -10.70 -5.38
CA ALA A 268 -2.54 -10.71 -5.09
C ALA A 268 -1.83 -11.90 -5.77
N ALA A 269 -2.47 -13.08 -5.80
CA ALA A 269 -1.97 -14.23 -6.54
C ALA A 269 -1.90 -13.96 -8.05
N PHE A 270 -2.95 -13.36 -8.63
CA PHE A 270 -2.93 -12.92 -10.03
C PHE A 270 -1.76 -11.97 -10.30
N VAL A 271 -1.57 -10.95 -9.47
CA VAL A 271 -0.48 -9.98 -9.65
C VAL A 271 0.89 -10.68 -9.62
N CYS A 272 1.08 -11.66 -8.75
CA CYS A 272 2.32 -12.44 -8.71
C CYS A 272 2.61 -13.22 -10.01
N THR A 273 1.62 -13.52 -10.83
CA THR A 273 1.82 -14.18 -12.15
C THR A 273 2.15 -13.19 -13.27
N GLN A 274 2.25 -11.89 -12.96
CA GLN A 274 2.44 -10.83 -13.93
C GLN A 274 3.74 -10.06 -13.67
N SER A 275 4.22 -9.31 -14.65
CA SER A 275 5.39 -8.45 -14.47
C SER A 275 4.98 -7.04 -14.05
N GLY A 276 5.52 -6.57 -12.92
CA GLY A 276 5.33 -5.21 -12.39
C GLY A 276 4.02 -4.96 -11.66
N GLY A 277 3.93 -3.77 -11.04
CA GLY A 277 2.83 -3.40 -10.15
C GLY A 277 1.53 -2.98 -10.85
N TRP A 278 1.52 -2.79 -12.18
CA TRP A 278 0.34 -2.38 -12.95
C TRP A 278 0.04 -3.36 -14.09
N PRO A 279 -0.26 -4.63 -13.79
CA PRO A 279 -0.55 -5.62 -14.83
C PRO A 279 -1.87 -5.34 -15.53
N THR A 280 -1.97 -5.67 -16.82
CA THR A 280 -3.25 -5.63 -17.51
C THR A 280 -4.21 -6.63 -16.92
N TYR A 281 -5.33 -6.17 -16.37
CA TYR A 281 -6.36 -7.05 -15.84
C TYR A 281 -7.10 -7.78 -16.97
N PRO A 282 -7.34 -9.10 -16.83
CA PRO A 282 -8.26 -9.81 -17.68
C PRO A 282 -9.72 -9.40 -17.37
N ASP A 283 -10.66 -9.71 -18.27
CA ASP A 283 -12.09 -9.48 -18.02
C ASP A 283 -12.57 -10.12 -16.73
N VAL A 284 -12.01 -11.30 -16.38
CA VAL A 284 -12.25 -12.02 -15.13
C VAL A 284 -10.91 -12.52 -14.61
N VAL A 285 -10.53 -12.14 -13.39
CA VAL A 285 -9.37 -12.72 -12.71
C VAL A 285 -9.65 -14.18 -12.37
N PRO A 286 -8.75 -15.13 -12.72
CA PRO A 286 -8.93 -16.55 -12.37
C PRO A 286 -9.14 -16.75 -10.87
N ASP A 287 -9.93 -17.76 -10.50
CA ASP A 287 -10.13 -18.11 -9.09
C ASP A 287 -9.08 -19.13 -8.62
N TYR A 288 -7.89 -18.65 -8.32
CA TYR A 288 -6.77 -19.45 -7.83
C TYR A 288 -7.07 -20.16 -6.50
N LEU A 289 -7.98 -19.60 -5.68
CA LEU A 289 -8.39 -20.21 -4.43
C LEU A 289 -9.27 -21.44 -4.65
N ALA A 290 -10.24 -21.38 -5.58
CA ALA A 290 -11.07 -22.53 -5.94
C ALA A 290 -10.24 -23.66 -6.60
N GLU A 291 -9.26 -23.30 -7.43
CA GLU A 291 -8.34 -24.27 -8.02
C GLU A 291 -7.48 -24.97 -6.96
N ALA A 292 -6.98 -24.25 -5.95
CA ALA A 292 -6.21 -24.80 -4.85
C ALA A 292 -7.05 -25.71 -3.94
N GLU A 293 -8.33 -25.38 -3.70
CA GLU A 293 -9.26 -26.18 -2.90
C GLU A 293 -9.65 -27.47 -3.62
N SER A 294 -9.74 -27.47 -4.95
CA SER A 294 -10.08 -28.65 -5.75
C SER A 294 -8.94 -29.66 -5.90
N ASN A 295 -7.70 -29.25 -5.60
CA ASN A 295 -6.50 -30.09 -5.68
C ASN A 295 -6.06 -30.69 -4.32
N LYS A 296 -6.81 -30.41 -3.24
CA LYS A 296 -6.61 -31.00 -1.89
C LYS A 296 -7.50 -32.23 -1.70
#